data_c956c40e0d8af50bbb67603fb430b75f
#
_entry.id   c956c40e0d8af50bbb67603fb430b75f
#
_cell.length_a   1.000
_cell.length_b   1.000
_cell.length_c   1.000
_cell.angle_alpha   90.00
_cell.angle_beta   90.00
_cell.angle_gamma   90.00
#
_symmetry.space_group_name_H-M   'P 1'
#
loop_
_entity.id
_entity.type
_entity.pdbx_description
1 polymer ?
#
loop_
_entity_poly.entity_id
_entity_poly.type
_entity_poly.pdbx_seq_one_letter_code
_entity_poly.pdbx_strand_id
1 'polypeptide(L)'
;MSTRIRTSALTALTVAAVAAGTVLTAPAAGAVPKAAAPKFLSASQLPPHPTSSWTAGPVTEGFPEALGLCVSTEGVLDYDYRHRTFRTDVDASAVQLTVVTGTAAQAKALAKHYDDLIRTCADRLEASSPDIDAEGRDYGTLPVEEGAHVRGLNTETSWGANDVALLSVGRDGRTVTVVQWGQMGDFVNAPVTAFKTTTTTAVNKLY
;
A
#
# COMPACT_ATOMS: atom_id res chain seq x y z
N MET A 1 76.85 42.70 -26.56
CA MET A 1 76.64 43.53 -27.79
C MET A 1 75.18 43.92 -27.81
N SER A 2 74.99 45.20 -27.54
CA SER A 2 74.18 46.23 -28.23
C SER A 2 72.67 45.88 -28.32
N THR A 3 71.91 46.47 -27.44
CA THR A 3 71.16 47.73 -27.55
C THR A 3 70.10 47.75 -28.68
N ARG A 4 68.85 47.92 -28.41
CA ARG A 4 68.06 49.12 -28.76
C ARG A 4 66.66 49.11 -28.08
N ILE A 5 66.49 50.15 -27.33
CA ILE A 5 65.24 50.67 -26.81
C ILE A 5 64.44 51.28 -27.95
N ARG A 6 63.13 51.07 -28.07
CA ARG A 6 62.22 52.02 -28.70
C ARG A 6 60.95 52.15 -27.84
N THR A 7 60.83 53.28 -27.24
CA THR A 7 59.65 53.90 -26.68
C THR A 7 58.67 54.29 -27.76
N SER A 8 57.36 54.04 -27.54
CA SER A 8 56.30 54.78 -28.26
C SER A 8 55.04 54.76 -27.38
N ALA A 9 54.76 55.89 -26.83
CA ALA A 9 53.57 56.69 -26.70
C ALA A 9 52.21 56.04 -26.34
N LEU A 10 51.73 56.60 -25.25
CA LEU A 10 50.36 56.48 -24.72
C LEU A 10 49.30 56.93 -25.74
N THR A 11 48.17 56.23 -25.77
CA THR A 11 46.88 56.83 -26.05
C THR A 11 45.87 56.21 -25.11
N ALA A 12 45.39 56.97 -24.16
CA ALA A 12 44.34 56.61 -23.24
C ALA A 12 42.95 56.71 -23.94
N LEU A 13 42.26 55.61 -24.09
CA LEU A 13 40.83 55.62 -24.42
C LEU A 13 40.03 55.17 -23.19
N THR A 14 39.38 56.12 -22.60
CA THR A 14 38.40 55.88 -21.56
C THR A 14 37.11 55.33 -22.22
N VAL A 15 36.84 54.02 -22.05
CA VAL A 15 35.53 53.44 -22.39
C VAL A 15 34.74 53.35 -21.09
N ALA A 16 33.69 54.15 -20.99
CA ALA A 16 32.71 54.04 -19.93
C ALA A 16 31.85 52.76 -20.15
N ALA A 17 32.09 51.73 -19.38
CA ALA A 17 31.26 50.54 -19.38
C ALA A 17 30.00 50.79 -18.53
N VAL A 18 28.86 50.95 -19.18
CA VAL A 18 27.54 50.92 -18.54
C VAL A 18 27.26 49.45 -18.19
N ALA A 19 27.42 49.09 -16.92
CA ALA A 19 27.02 47.81 -16.39
C ALA A 19 25.48 47.77 -16.26
N ALA A 20 24.82 47.26 -17.30
CA ALA A 20 23.41 46.84 -17.18
C ALA A 20 23.37 45.59 -16.31
N GLY A 21 23.04 45.75 -15.04
CA GLY A 21 22.81 44.64 -14.11
C GLY A 21 21.55 43.82 -14.51
N THR A 22 21.76 42.70 -15.17
CA THR A 22 20.71 41.70 -15.34
C THR A 22 20.51 41.01 -14.00
N VAL A 23 19.46 41.38 -13.30
CA VAL A 23 18.98 40.64 -12.13
C VAL A 23 18.45 39.28 -12.64
N LEU A 24 19.28 38.24 -12.53
CA LEU A 24 18.85 36.87 -12.69
C LEU A 24 17.90 36.51 -11.52
N THR A 25 16.61 36.70 -11.75
CA THR A 25 15.60 36.12 -10.84
C THR A 25 15.68 34.60 -10.99
N ALA A 26 16.35 33.93 -10.04
CA ALA A 26 16.30 32.48 -9.94
C ALA A 26 14.81 32.08 -9.81
N PRO A 27 14.30 31.13 -10.63
CA PRO A 27 12.96 30.61 -10.41
C PRO A 27 12.92 30.03 -9.00
N ALA A 28 11.96 30.51 -8.19
CA ALA A 28 11.69 29.91 -6.90
C ALA A 28 11.45 28.42 -7.15
N ALA A 29 12.28 27.55 -6.55
CA ALA A 29 12.06 26.12 -6.58
C ALA A 29 10.68 25.87 -5.96
N GLY A 30 9.66 25.66 -6.82
CA GLY A 30 8.31 25.35 -6.39
C GLY A 30 8.40 24.14 -5.48
N ALA A 31 7.92 24.26 -4.25
CA ALA A 31 7.80 23.13 -3.34
C ALA A 31 6.99 22.06 -4.08
N VAL A 32 7.62 20.90 -4.33
CA VAL A 32 6.93 19.75 -4.91
C VAL A 32 5.77 19.45 -3.96
N PRO A 33 4.51 19.43 -4.43
CA PRO A 33 3.38 19.12 -3.56
C PRO A 33 3.64 17.78 -2.88
N LYS A 34 3.63 17.75 -1.55
CA LYS A 34 3.72 16.48 -0.81
C LYS A 34 2.55 15.63 -1.27
N ALA A 35 2.83 14.47 -1.86
CA ALA A 35 1.80 13.54 -2.27
C ALA A 35 0.81 13.31 -1.12
N ALA A 36 -0.48 13.34 -1.41
CA ALA A 36 -1.51 13.09 -0.40
C ALA A 36 -1.25 11.72 0.26
N ALA A 37 -1.42 11.64 1.57
CA ALA A 37 -1.28 10.37 2.27
C ALA A 37 -2.46 9.44 1.87
N PRO A 38 -2.22 8.12 1.73
CA PRO A 38 -3.28 7.17 1.46
C PRO A 38 -4.39 7.26 2.52
N LYS A 39 -5.64 7.14 2.10
CA LYS A 39 -6.80 7.15 2.99
C LYS A 39 -7.24 5.72 3.28
N PHE A 40 -7.85 5.52 4.44
CA PHE A 40 -8.35 4.23 4.89
C PHE A 40 -9.86 4.12 4.71
N LEU A 41 -10.36 2.89 4.67
CA LEU A 41 -11.78 2.59 4.73
C LEU A 41 -12.40 3.20 6.00
N SER A 42 -13.69 3.52 5.91
CA SER A 42 -14.55 3.76 7.08
C SER A 42 -15.31 2.49 7.44
N ALA A 43 -15.87 2.43 8.64
CA ALA A 43 -16.69 1.31 9.09
C ALA A 43 -17.84 0.98 8.11
N SER A 44 -18.50 1.98 7.54
CA SER A 44 -19.60 1.81 6.58
C SER A 44 -19.19 1.27 5.20
N GLN A 45 -17.89 1.13 4.94
CA GLN A 45 -17.36 0.63 3.67
C GLN A 45 -16.91 -0.85 3.75
N LEU A 46 -17.07 -1.46 4.91
CA LEU A 46 -16.91 -2.91 5.08
C LEU A 46 -18.17 -3.66 4.63
N PRO A 47 -18.07 -4.96 4.33
CA PRO A 47 -19.25 -5.77 4.07
C PRO A 47 -20.24 -5.64 5.23
N PRO A 48 -21.54 -5.43 4.97
CA PRO A 48 -22.52 -5.29 6.05
C PRO A 48 -22.59 -6.58 6.86
N HIS A 49 -22.62 -6.45 8.19
CA HIS A 49 -22.86 -7.58 9.09
C HIS A 49 -24.38 -7.66 9.40
N PRO A 50 -24.99 -8.86 9.40
CA PRO A 50 -26.45 -9.00 9.52
C PRO A 50 -27.05 -8.42 10.80
N THR A 51 -26.33 -8.50 11.92
CA THR A 51 -26.85 -8.21 13.27
C THR A 51 -26.04 -7.18 14.05
N SER A 52 -24.90 -6.70 13.52
CA SER A 52 -24.00 -5.79 14.24
C SER A 52 -23.47 -4.70 13.33
N SER A 53 -23.04 -3.60 13.92
CA SER A 53 -22.38 -2.51 13.22
C SER A 53 -20.86 -2.61 13.34
N TRP A 54 -20.15 -2.19 12.31
CA TRP A 54 -18.71 -2.07 12.33
C TRP A 54 -18.24 -0.87 13.14
N THR A 55 -17.23 -1.09 13.95
CA THR A 55 -16.46 -0.05 14.64
C THR A 55 -15.07 0.01 14.03
N ALA A 56 -14.61 1.22 13.67
CA ALA A 56 -13.28 1.46 13.12
C ALA A 56 -12.32 1.95 14.21
N GLY A 57 -11.17 1.31 14.33
CA GLY A 57 -10.05 1.78 15.16
C GLY A 57 -9.33 2.99 14.56
N PRO A 58 -8.34 3.55 15.25
CA PRO A 58 -7.45 4.56 14.70
C PRO A 58 -6.57 3.98 13.58
N VAL A 59 -6.00 4.86 12.75
CA VAL A 59 -4.90 4.48 11.86
C VAL A 59 -3.62 4.41 12.69
N THR A 60 -2.91 3.29 12.59
CA THR A 60 -1.72 2.97 13.39
C THR A 60 -0.54 2.70 12.45
N GLU A 61 0.66 3.05 12.84
CA GLU A 61 1.89 2.73 12.13
C GLU A 61 2.27 1.25 12.35
N GLY A 62 3.00 0.70 11.38
CA GLY A 62 3.50 -0.67 11.43
C GLY A 62 2.60 -1.70 10.76
N PHE A 63 3.12 -2.93 10.71
CA PHE A 63 2.43 -4.09 10.16
C PHE A 63 1.47 -4.68 11.21
N PRO A 64 0.20 -4.97 10.86
CA PRO A 64 -0.77 -5.48 11.82
C PRO A 64 -0.61 -6.99 12.06
N GLU A 65 -0.61 -7.41 13.31
CA GLU A 65 -0.53 -8.82 13.70
C GLU A 65 -1.66 -9.67 13.07
N ALA A 66 -2.85 -9.09 12.92
CA ALA A 66 -4.01 -9.76 12.34
C ALA A 66 -3.80 -10.30 10.90
N LEU A 67 -2.86 -9.73 10.14
CA LEU A 67 -2.48 -10.25 8.81
C LEU A 67 -1.44 -11.37 8.88
N GLY A 68 -0.80 -11.58 10.02
CA GLY A 68 0.36 -12.47 10.18
C GLY A 68 0.11 -13.93 9.82
N LEU A 69 -1.15 -14.36 9.75
CA LEU A 69 -1.49 -15.73 9.35
C LEU A 69 -1.08 -16.02 7.88
N CYS A 70 -1.43 -15.13 6.96
CA CYS A 70 -1.20 -15.30 5.53
C CYS A 70 -0.16 -14.36 4.93
N VAL A 71 0.04 -13.18 5.50
CA VAL A 71 0.90 -12.13 4.97
C VAL A 71 2.01 -11.82 5.98
N SER A 72 3.22 -11.63 5.51
CA SER A 72 4.37 -11.30 6.36
C SER A 72 5.24 -10.21 5.73
N THR A 73 6.10 -9.60 6.52
CA THR A 73 7.14 -8.66 6.07
C THR A 73 8.49 -9.34 5.85
N GLU A 74 8.56 -10.66 6.00
CA GLU A 74 9.80 -11.39 5.81
C GLU A 74 10.30 -11.28 4.37
N GLY A 75 11.55 -10.93 4.18
CA GLY A 75 12.15 -10.72 2.86
C GLY A 75 11.68 -9.43 2.15
N VAL A 76 10.93 -8.56 2.81
CA VAL A 76 10.45 -7.30 2.27
C VAL A 76 11.26 -6.13 2.84
N LEU A 77 11.45 -5.08 2.02
CA LEU A 77 12.11 -3.85 2.46
C LEU A 77 11.28 -3.14 3.55
N ASP A 78 11.96 -2.35 4.37
CA ASP A 78 11.29 -1.48 5.34
C ASP A 78 10.61 -0.31 4.61
N TYR A 79 9.28 -0.37 4.55
CA TYR A 79 8.42 0.63 3.92
C TYR A 79 7.59 1.39 4.97
N ASP A 80 6.91 2.44 4.56
CA ASP A 80 5.89 3.11 5.41
C ASP A 80 4.63 2.24 5.47
N TYR A 81 4.55 1.43 6.54
CA TYR A 81 3.43 0.57 6.86
C TYR A 81 2.45 1.29 7.76
N ARG A 82 1.18 1.33 7.36
CA ARG A 82 0.09 1.83 8.19
C ARG A 82 -1.11 0.92 8.07
N HIS A 83 -1.83 0.75 9.16
CA HIS A 83 -3.01 -0.10 9.16
C HIS A 83 -4.17 0.50 9.95
N ARG A 84 -5.35 -0.03 9.69
CA ARG A 84 -6.57 0.25 10.43
C ARG A 84 -7.32 -1.04 10.67
N THR A 85 -7.71 -1.27 11.92
CA THR A 85 -8.51 -2.43 12.32
C THR A 85 -9.98 -2.06 12.43
N PHE A 86 -10.84 -3.06 12.23
CA PHE A 86 -12.28 -2.93 12.34
C PHE A 86 -12.83 -4.17 13.06
N ARG A 87 -13.89 -4.00 13.81
CA ARG A 87 -14.54 -5.08 14.52
C ARG A 87 -16.04 -4.84 14.61
N THR A 88 -16.80 -5.89 14.72
CA THR A 88 -18.18 -5.89 15.19
C THR A 88 -18.22 -6.23 16.69
N ASP A 89 -19.39 -6.14 17.30
CA ASP A 89 -19.58 -6.54 18.71
C ASP A 89 -19.78 -8.06 18.86
N VAL A 90 -19.72 -8.81 17.76
CA VAL A 90 -19.88 -10.26 17.74
C VAL A 90 -18.58 -10.93 17.29
N ASP A 91 -18.50 -11.50 16.12
CA ASP A 91 -17.42 -12.36 15.69
C ASP A 91 -16.63 -11.83 14.47
N ALA A 92 -17.18 -10.85 13.72
CA ALA A 92 -16.51 -10.39 12.51
C ALA A 92 -15.45 -9.33 12.81
N SER A 93 -14.31 -9.49 12.16
CA SER A 93 -13.17 -8.57 12.20
C SER A 93 -12.66 -8.25 10.80
N ALA A 94 -11.99 -7.11 10.66
CA ALA A 94 -11.31 -6.75 9.42
C ALA A 94 -10.08 -5.88 9.70
N VAL A 95 -9.15 -5.87 8.78
CA VAL A 95 -7.98 -5.01 8.80
C VAL A 95 -7.67 -4.52 7.40
N GLN A 96 -7.31 -3.25 7.27
CA GLN A 96 -6.71 -2.69 6.08
C GLN A 96 -5.28 -2.29 6.38
N LEU A 97 -4.35 -2.82 5.61
CA LEU A 97 -2.96 -2.39 5.55
C LEU A 97 -2.76 -1.50 4.31
N THR A 98 -2.00 -0.42 4.43
CA THR A 98 -1.45 0.35 3.32
C THR A 98 0.05 0.39 3.43
N VAL A 99 0.75 0.26 2.30
CA VAL A 99 2.20 0.28 2.21
C VAL A 99 2.63 1.23 1.12
N VAL A 100 3.34 2.29 1.48
CA VAL A 100 3.88 3.26 0.52
C VAL A 100 5.32 2.88 0.21
N THR A 101 5.59 2.53 -1.04
CA THR A 101 6.93 2.18 -1.52
C THR A 101 7.62 3.37 -2.18
N GLY A 102 8.92 3.22 -2.47
CA GLY A 102 9.69 4.26 -3.16
C GLY A 102 9.28 4.47 -4.62
N THR A 103 8.84 3.40 -5.31
CA THR A 103 8.52 3.42 -6.75
C THR A 103 7.32 2.52 -7.08
N ALA A 104 6.65 2.79 -8.21
CA ALA A 104 5.57 1.93 -8.70
C ALA A 104 6.05 0.49 -9.03
N ALA A 105 7.31 0.33 -9.44
CA ALA A 105 7.89 -1.00 -9.68
C ALA A 105 8.01 -1.81 -8.39
N GLN A 106 8.45 -1.18 -7.29
CA GLN A 106 8.47 -1.81 -5.97
C GLN A 106 7.07 -2.15 -5.47
N ALA A 107 6.07 -1.26 -5.67
CA ALA A 107 4.69 -1.53 -5.32
C ALA A 107 4.13 -2.74 -6.11
N LYS A 108 4.43 -2.83 -7.42
CA LYS A 108 4.04 -3.98 -8.24
C LYS A 108 4.65 -5.29 -7.73
N ALA A 109 5.94 -5.28 -7.38
CA ALA A 109 6.61 -6.45 -6.84
C ALA A 109 6.04 -6.86 -5.47
N LEU A 110 5.76 -5.87 -4.59
CA LEU A 110 5.19 -6.10 -3.28
C LEU A 110 3.75 -6.64 -3.37
N ALA A 111 2.91 -6.07 -4.24
CA ALA A 111 1.55 -6.56 -4.46
C ALA A 111 1.54 -8.01 -4.94
N LYS A 112 2.43 -8.34 -5.89
CA LYS A 112 2.60 -9.73 -6.33
C LYS A 112 3.06 -10.65 -5.19
N HIS A 113 4.02 -10.22 -4.40
CA HIS A 113 4.52 -10.99 -3.25
C HIS A 113 3.40 -11.30 -2.26
N TYR A 114 2.60 -10.31 -1.89
CA TYR A 114 1.47 -10.51 -0.98
C TYR A 114 0.37 -11.41 -1.59
N ASP A 115 0.06 -11.26 -2.89
CA ASP A 115 -0.89 -12.14 -3.56
C ASP A 115 -0.39 -13.60 -3.58
N ASP A 116 0.91 -13.83 -3.83
CA ASP A 116 1.52 -15.16 -3.78
C ASP A 116 1.48 -15.75 -2.37
N LEU A 117 1.74 -14.96 -1.34
CA LEU A 117 1.64 -15.40 0.06
C LEU A 117 0.20 -15.81 0.41
N ILE A 118 -0.80 -15.01 0.01
CA ILE A 118 -2.21 -15.33 0.26
C ILE A 118 -2.63 -16.57 -0.52
N ARG A 119 -2.22 -16.69 -1.78
CA ARG A 119 -2.51 -17.84 -2.64
C ARG A 119 -2.03 -19.18 -2.07
N THR A 120 -0.90 -19.18 -1.39
CA THR A 120 -0.29 -20.39 -0.81
C THR A 120 -0.55 -20.51 0.70
N CYS A 121 -1.43 -19.70 1.26
CA CYS A 121 -1.65 -19.66 2.70
C CYS A 121 -2.26 -20.96 3.21
N ALA A 122 -3.27 -21.52 2.54
CA ALA A 122 -3.89 -22.78 2.92
C ALA A 122 -2.85 -23.91 3.00
N ASP A 123 -2.09 -24.13 1.93
CA ASP A 123 -1.06 -25.17 1.89
C ASP A 123 -0.02 -25.03 3.01
N ARG A 124 0.35 -23.76 3.36
CA ARG A 124 1.30 -23.51 4.44
C ARG A 124 0.71 -23.79 5.83
N LEU A 125 -0.57 -23.51 6.03
CA LEU A 125 -1.26 -23.80 7.30
C LEU A 125 -1.37 -25.29 7.53
N GLU A 126 -1.81 -26.06 6.55
CA GLU A 126 -1.84 -27.54 6.61
C GLU A 126 -0.45 -28.14 6.86
N ALA A 127 0.57 -27.63 6.16
CA ALA A 127 1.95 -28.07 6.36
C ALA A 127 2.50 -27.72 7.76
N SER A 128 1.96 -26.69 8.41
CA SER A 128 2.41 -26.23 9.75
C SER A 128 1.84 -27.06 10.90
N SER A 129 0.65 -27.67 10.72
CA SER A 129 -0.03 -28.43 11.77
C SER A 129 -0.98 -29.47 11.17
N PRO A 130 -0.93 -30.74 11.62
CA PRO A 130 -1.87 -31.77 11.23
C PRO A 130 -3.29 -31.53 11.79
N ASP A 131 -3.45 -30.60 12.70
CA ASP A 131 -4.72 -30.24 13.31
C ASP A 131 -5.48 -29.15 12.53
N ILE A 132 -4.93 -28.67 11.44
CA ILE A 132 -5.54 -27.64 10.60
C ILE A 132 -5.83 -28.24 9.21
N ASP A 133 -7.09 -28.16 8.81
CA ASP A 133 -7.55 -28.35 7.43
C ASP A 133 -7.82 -26.95 6.84
N ALA A 134 -7.27 -26.63 5.68
CA ALA A 134 -7.37 -25.29 5.10
C ALA A 134 -7.69 -25.32 3.60
N GLU A 135 -8.71 -24.59 3.19
CA GLU A 135 -9.10 -24.45 1.79
C GLU A 135 -8.89 -23.01 1.30
N GLY A 136 -8.15 -22.84 0.21
CA GLY A 136 -8.00 -21.57 -0.50
C GLY A 136 -8.95 -21.47 -1.69
N ARG A 137 -9.58 -20.29 -1.90
CA ARG A 137 -10.41 -20.00 -3.09
C ARG A 137 -9.94 -18.75 -3.81
N ASP A 138 -9.98 -18.80 -5.14
CA ASP A 138 -9.72 -17.65 -6.01
C ASP A 138 -11.04 -17.03 -6.46
N TYR A 139 -11.27 -15.77 -6.08
CA TYR A 139 -12.46 -15.01 -6.49
C TYR A 139 -12.18 -14.02 -7.63
N GLY A 140 -10.95 -14.05 -8.16
CA GLY A 140 -10.52 -13.33 -9.36
C GLY A 140 -10.06 -11.90 -9.12
N THR A 141 -9.73 -11.25 -10.23
CA THR A 141 -9.22 -9.89 -10.27
C THR A 141 -10.34 -8.86 -10.42
N LEU A 142 -10.09 -7.65 -9.93
CA LEU A 142 -10.97 -6.49 -10.07
C LEU A 142 -10.28 -5.43 -10.95
N PRO A 143 -10.99 -4.86 -11.93
CA PRO A 143 -10.48 -3.81 -12.82
C PRO A 143 -10.59 -2.44 -12.12
N VAL A 144 -9.73 -2.22 -11.12
CA VAL A 144 -9.64 -0.97 -10.36
C VAL A 144 -8.19 -0.52 -10.34
N GLU A 145 -7.92 0.72 -10.74
CA GLU A 145 -6.59 1.30 -10.90
C GLU A 145 -5.64 0.32 -11.62
N GLU A 146 -4.51 -0.05 -11.02
CA GLU A 146 -3.62 -1.06 -11.60
C GLU A 146 -3.98 -2.51 -11.24
N GLY A 147 -5.17 -2.70 -10.70
CA GLY A 147 -5.77 -4.00 -10.39
C GLY A 147 -5.77 -4.35 -8.90
N ALA A 148 -6.71 -5.22 -8.56
CA ALA A 148 -6.75 -5.90 -7.29
C ALA A 148 -7.11 -7.37 -7.49
N HIS A 149 -6.72 -8.25 -6.54
CA HIS A 149 -7.06 -9.66 -6.53
C HIS A 149 -7.75 -10.03 -5.22
N VAL A 150 -8.80 -10.83 -5.30
CA VAL A 150 -9.59 -11.29 -4.15
C VAL A 150 -9.48 -12.80 -4.01
N ARG A 151 -9.18 -13.24 -2.80
CA ARG A 151 -9.06 -14.66 -2.42
C ARG A 151 -9.86 -14.94 -1.16
N GLY A 152 -10.18 -16.21 -0.95
CA GLY A 152 -10.78 -16.72 0.28
C GLY A 152 -9.88 -17.75 0.92
N LEU A 153 -9.99 -17.85 2.24
CA LEU A 153 -9.40 -18.88 3.07
C LEU A 153 -10.46 -19.38 4.03
N ASN A 154 -10.63 -20.69 4.13
CA ASN A 154 -11.37 -21.33 5.21
C ASN A 154 -10.39 -22.21 5.99
N THR A 155 -10.53 -22.24 7.30
CA THR A 155 -9.73 -23.09 8.18
C THR A 155 -10.64 -23.83 9.13
N GLU A 156 -10.48 -25.14 9.21
CA GLU A 156 -11.09 -26.01 10.22
C GLU A 156 -10.00 -26.59 11.12
N THR A 157 -10.28 -26.72 12.39
CA THR A 157 -9.35 -27.32 13.35
C THR A 157 -9.92 -28.58 13.94
N SER A 158 -9.05 -29.54 14.34
CA SER A 158 -9.45 -30.82 14.93
C SER A 158 -10.28 -30.66 16.24
N TRP A 159 -10.22 -29.48 16.88
CA TRP A 159 -11.03 -29.13 18.06
C TRP A 159 -12.31 -28.36 17.74
N GLY A 160 -12.67 -28.22 16.45
CA GLY A 160 -13.97 -27.74 16.01
C GLY A 160 -14.08 -26.23 15.77
N ALA A 161 -12.98 -25.47 15.74
CA ALA A 161 -13.03 -24.10 15.24
C ALA A 161 -13.13 -24.12 13.70
N ASN A 162 -14.03 -23.30 13.15
CA ASN A 162 -14.20 -23.12 11.71
C ASN A 162 -14.28 -21.62 11.42
N ASP A 163 -13.34 -21.10 10.63
CA ASP A 163 -13.18 -19.70 10.35
C ASP A 163 -13.05 -19.45 8.84
N VAL A 164 -13.71 -18.40 8.36
CA VAL A 164 -13.61 -17.95 6.97
C VAL A 164 -13.04 -16.55 6.90
N ALA A 165 -12.10 -16.35 5.99
CA ALA A 165 -11.53 -15.05 5.67
C ALA A 165 -11.62 -14.74 4.18
N LEU A 166 -11.81 -13.47 3.86
CA LEU A 166 -11.61 -12.90 2.53
C LEU A 166 -10.42 -11.96 2.58
N LEU A 167 -9.50 -12.13 1.65
CA LEU A 167 -8.28 -11.34 1.55
C LEU A 167 -8.20 -10.71 0.16
N SER A 168 -7.72 -9.49 0.09
CA SER A 168 -7.44 -8.84 -1.19
C SER A 168 -6.14 -8.05 -1.15
N VAL A 169 -5.49 -8.00 -2.30
CA VAL A 169 -4.33 -7.15 -2.56
C VAL A 169 -4.66 -6.26 -3.74
N GLY A 170 -4.49 -4.97 -3.59
CA GLY A 170 -4.68 -3.99 -4.67
C GLY A 170 -3.60 -2.91 -4.67
N ARG A 171 -3.51 -2.16 -5.76
CA ARG A 171 -2.44 -1.18 -5.95
C ARG A 171 -2.94 0.04 -6.70
N ASP A 172 -2.41 1.22 -6.32
CA ASP A 172 -2.47 2.46 -7.08
C ASP A 172 -1.09 3.14 -7.02
N GLY A 173 -0.49 3.36 -8.18
CA GLY A 173 0.84 3.95 -8.32
C GLY A 173 1.90 3.22 -7.49
N ARG A 174 2.43 3.89 -6.47
CA ARG A 174 3.46 3.36 -5.56
C ARG A 174 2.90 2.84 -4.24
N THR A 175 1.59 2.74 -4.09
CA THR A 175 0.95 2.31 -2.85
C THR A 175 0.22 0.98 -3.04
N VAL A 176 0.43 0.06 -2.11
CA VAL A 176 -0.26 -1.23 -2.04
C VAL A 176 -1.22 -1.20 -0.87
N THR A 177 -2.41 -1.78 -1.04
CA THR A 177 -3.31 -2.05 0.06
C THR A 177 -3.64 -3.53 0.15
N VAL A 178 -3.68 -4.05 1.37
CA VAL A 178 -4.21 -5.38 1.69
C VAL A 178 -5.42 -5.18 2.57
N VAL A 179 -6.52 -5.84 2.25
CA VAL A 179 -7.71 -5.89 3.10
C VAL A 179 -7.98 -7.35 3.47
N GLN A 180 -8.16 -7.60 4.75
CA GLN A 180 -8.69 -8.88 5.25
C GLN A 180 -9.98 -8.62 5.98
N TRP A 181 -10.95 -9.47 5.76
CA TRP A 181 -12.18 -9.63 6.51
C TRP A 181 -12.28 -11.08 6.97
N GLY A 182 -12.81 -11.36 8.15
CA GLY A 182 -12.99 -12.70 8.66
C GLY A 182 -14.07 -12.80 9.71
N GLN A 183 -14.64 -13.98 9.82
CA GLN A 183 -15.58 -14.38 10.87
C GLN A 183 -15.58 -15.90 11.05
N MET A 184 -16.25 -16.39 12.09
CA MET A 184 -16.56 -17.81 12.25
C MET A 184 -17.49 -18.29 11.13
N GLY A 185 -17.30 -19.53 10.66
CA GLY A 185 -18.09 -20.15 9.60
C GLY A 185 -17.26 -20.58 8.39
N ASP A 186 -17.93 -20.84 7.30
CA ASP A 186 -17.34 -21.32 6.04
C ASP A 186 -17.57 -20.36 4.87
N PHE A 187 -17.22 -20.78 3.66
CA PHE A 187 -17.38 -19.96 2.46
C PHE A 187 -18.84 -19.60 2.11
N VAL A 188 -19.83 -20.34 2.63
CA VAL A 188 -21.25 -20.00 2.43
C VAL A 188 -21.60 -18.70 3.17
N ASN A 189 -20.91 -18.44 4.27
CA ASN A 189 -21.09 -17.25 5.11
C ASN A 189 -20.30 -16.04 4.60
N ALA A 190 -19.36 -16.23 3.65
CA ALA A 190 -18.48 -15.17 3.16
C ALA A 190 -19.20 -14.17 2.24
N PRO A 191 -19.22 -12.87 2.56
CA PRO A 191 -19.90 -11.83 1.78
C PRO A 191 -19.07 -11.37 0.56
N VAL A 192 -18.72 -12.29 -0.33
CA VAL A 192 -17.76 -12.10 -1.44
C VAL A 192 -18.09 -10.88 -2.30
N THR A 193 -19.36 -10.69 -2.68
CA THR A 193 -19.77 -9.56 -3.52
C THR A 193 -19.56 -8.21 -2.82
N ALA A 194 -19.95 -8.12 -1.56
CA ALA A 194 -19.76 -6.91 -0.76
C ALA A 194 -18.26 -6.66 -0.50
N PHE A 195 -17.47 -7.71 -0.26
CA PHE A 195 -16.03 -7.59 -0.08
C PHE A 195 -15.29 -7.12 -1.34
N LYS A 196 -15.73 -7.54 -2.53
CA LYS A 196 -15.22 -6.98 -3.80
C LYS A 196 -15.46 -5.47 -3.91
N THR A 197 -16.63 -4.99 -3.46
CA THR A 197 -16.92 -3.55 -3.40
C THR A 197 -16.02 -2.84 -2.38
N THR A 198 -15.82 -3.43 -1.20
CA THR A 198 -14.89 -2.95 -0.18
C THR A 198 -13.46 -2.85 -0.73
N THR A 199 -13.00 -3.89 -1.43
CA THR A 199 -11.67 -3.90 -2.08
C THR A 199 -11.50 -2.77 -3.09
N THR A 200 -12.48 -2.62 -4.00
CA THR A 200 -12.49 -1.52 -4.98
C THR A 200 -12.42 -0.15 -4.29
N THR A 201 -13.20 0.02 -3.22
CA THR A 201 -13.20 1.25 -2.43
C THR A 201 -11.85 1.49 -1.76
N ALA A 202 -11.22 0.44 -1.21
CA ALA A 202 -9.91 0.54 -0.56
C ALA A 202 -8.83 1.01 -1.53
N VAL A 203 -8.81 0.48 -2.75
CA VAL A 203 -7.85 0.88 -3.80
C VAL A 203 -8.10 2.32 -4.25
N ASN A 204 -9.33 2.70 -4.57
CA ASN A 204 -9.70 4.06 -4.98
C ASN A 204 -9.43 5.14 -3.91
N LYS A 205 -9.15 4.74 -2.67
CA LYS A 205 -8.83 5.67 -1.57
C LYS A 205 -7.34 5.89 -1.37
N LEU A 206 -6.50 5.23 -2.14
CA LEU A 206 -5.06 5.37 -2.00
C LEU A 206 -4.57 6.76 -2.45
N TYR A 207 -5.29 7.38 -3.38
CA TYR A 207 -5.04 8.77 -3.82
C TYR A 207 -6.33 9.50 -4.22
#